data_5af17f54e57515ff1f52cb7261ccdd52
#
_entry.id   5af17f54e57515ff1f52cb7261ccdd52
#
_cell.length_a   1.000
_cell.length_b   1.000
_cell.length_c   1.000
_cell.angle_alpha   90.00
_cell.angle_beta   90.00
_cell.angle_gamma   90.00
#
_symmetry.space_group_name_H-M   'P 1'
#
loop_
_entity.id
_entity.type
_entity.pdbx_description
1 polymer ?
#
loop_
_entity_poly.entity_id
_entity_poly.type
_entity_poly.pdbx_seq_one_letter_code
_entity_poly.pdbx_strand_id
1 'polypeptide(L)'
;MSIPREETKLDLLAGLNPPQQEAVTYGEGPLLILAGPGSGKTRVITHRIAYLLREQSVPPWSVLAVTFTNKAAREMRERLDRLIGARARDLTIGTFHAICARILRREGDQTGIIPSNFAIFDDDDQTTLAKQAVLNLDLNDKQYQPRAMLSAISKAKNELLGPLQFAEQARKYYDEIVARVYKEYQRLLQQNNAVDFDDLILLTYTLWRQHPDVLERYQARYRFLHIDEFQDTNIAQYKLVMLLGKGTAETPGHRNVCVVGDEDQGIYSWRGADVRNILEFERDFPDARVILLEQNYRS
;
A
#
# COMPACT_ATOMS: atom_id res chain seq x y z
N MET A 1 -19.21 -9.86 -46.64
CA MET A 1 -17.83 -10.31 -46.27
C MET A 1 -17.14 -9.12 -45.64
N SER A 2 -17.19 -8.99 -44.30
CA SER A 2 -16.56 -7.90 -43.59
C SER A 2 -15.13 -8.35 -43.24
N ILE A 3 -14.15 -7.64 -43.82
CA ILE A 3 -12.72 -7.82 -43.49
C ILE A 3 -12.54 -7.46 -42.01
N PRO A 4 -11.97 -8.32 -41.19
CA PRO A 4 -11.62 -7.94 -39.81
C PRO A 4 -10.59 -6.81 -39.91
N ARG A 5 -10.86 -5.67 -39.27
CA ARG A 5 -9.85 -4.64 -39.04
C ARG A 5 -8.74 -5.30 -38.21
N GLU A 6 -7.58 -5.52 -38.80
CA GLU A 6 -6.35 -5.74 -38.07
C GLU A 6 -6.20 -4.54 -37.11
N GLU A 7 -6.49 -4.77 -35.81
CA GLU A 7 -6.09 -3.84 -34.77
C GLU A 7 -4.57 -3.74 -34.86
N THR A 8 -4.07 -2.60 -35.33
CA THR A 8 -2.64 -2.29 -35.36
C THR A 8 -2.10 -2.53 -33.96
N LYS A 9 -1.35 -3.61 -33.77
CA LYS A 9 -0.80 -4.01 -32.48
C LYS A 9 0.09 -2.86 -31.99
N LEU A 10 -0.36 -2.10 -30.99
CA LEU A 10 0.38 -0.98 -30.43
C LEU A 10 1.72 -1.53 -29.91
N ASP A 11 2.83 -1.01 -30.43
CA ASP A 11 4.16 -1.37 -29.92
C ASP A 11 4.37 -0.78 -28.53
N LEU A 12 4.33 -1.62 -27.51
CA LEU A 12 4.48 -1.23 -26.11
C LEU A 12 5.88 -0.73 -25.77
N LEU A 13 6.87 -0.98 -26.62
CA LEU A 13 8.26 -0.56 -26.40
C LEU A 13 8.62 0.71 -27.18
N ALA A 14 7.74 1.15 -28.09
CA ALA A 14 8.00 2.33 -28.89
C ALA A 14 8.19 3.59 -28.03
N GLY A 15 9.26 4.32 -28.30
CA GLY A 15 9.61 5.55 -27.57
C GLY A 15 10.06 5.36 -26.12
N LEU A 16 10.40 4.14 -25.73
CA LEU A 16 11.08 3.84 -24.47
C LEU A 16 12.59 3.73 -24.72
N ASN A 17 13.40 4.26 -23.79
CA ASN A 17 14.85 4.07 -23.82
C ASN A 17 15.24 2.65 -23.34
N PRO A 18 16.51 2.21 -23.54
CA PRO A 18 16.92 0.86 -23.18
C PRO A 18 16.64 0.46 -21.72
N PRO A 19 16.95 1.28 -20.66
CA PRO A 19 16.60 0.92 -19.29
C PRO A 19 15.08 0.82 -19.06
N GLN A 20 14.28 1.69 -19.69
CA GLN A 20 12.82 1.61 -19.62
C GLN A 20 12.30 0.33 -20.30
N GLN A 21 12.85 -0.05 -21.45
CA GLN A 21 12.49 -1.29 -22.14
C GLN A 21 12.85 -2.50 -21.29
N GLU A 22 14.04 -2.52 -20.66
CA GLU A 22 14.44 -3.58 -19.74
C GLU A 22 13.45 -3.72 -18.58
N ALA A 23 13.07 -2.61 -17.94
CA ALA A 23 12.11 -2.59 -16.85
C ALA A 23 10.71 -3.08 -17.28
N VAL A 24 10.27 -2.73 -18.48
CA VAL A 24 8.97 -3.15 -19.04
C VAL A 24 8.97 -4.65 -19.36
N THR A 25 10.04 -5.17 -19.93
CA THR A 25 10.13 -6.57 -20.40
C THR A 25 10.62 -7.54 -19.34
N TYR A 26 11.12 -7.05 -18.21
CA TYR A 26 11.55 -7.91 -17.10
C TYR A 26 10.41 -8.87 -16.70
N GLY A 27 10.69 -10.15 -16.64
CA GLY A 27 9.71 -11.19 -16.41
C GLY A 27 9.27 -11.33 -14.94
N GLU A 28 9.42 -12.51 -14.40
CA GLU A 28 9.13 -12.84 -13.01
C GLU A 28 10.30 -12.49 -12.09
N GLY A 29 10.00 -12.28 -10.81
CA GLY A 29 10.95 -11.96 -9.76
C GLY A 29 10.84 -10.51 -9.25
N PRO A 30 11.61 -10.21 -8.18
CA PRO A 30 11.58 -8.88 -7.58
C PRO A 30 12.36 -7.87 -8.45
N LEU A 31 11.75 -6.69 -8.63
CA LEU A 31 12.28 -5.60 -9.45
C LEU A 31 12.22 -4.28 -8.68
N LEU A 32 13.35 -3.62 -8.56
CA LEU A 32 13.47 -2.27 -8.03
C LEU A 32 13.82 -1.30 -9.17
N ILE A 33 12.98 -0.31 -9.39
CA ILE A 33 13.20 0.75 -10.38
C ILE A 33 13.48 2.04 -9.62
N LEU A 34 14.71 2.53 -9.70
CA LEU A 34 15.11 3.82 -9.15
C LEU A 34 15.07 4.88 -10.26
N ALA A 35 14.31 5.93 -10.02
CA ALA A 35 13.94 6.83 -11.09
C ALA A 35 13.79 8.27 -10.61
N GLY A 36 14.64 9.15 -11.07
CA GLY A 36 14.58 10.58 -10.77
C GLY A 36 13.30 11.26 -11.27
N PRO A 37 13.11 12.56 -10.93
CA PRO A 37 11.95 13.32 -11.39
C PRO A 37 11.92 13.40 -12.92
N GLY A 38 10.73 13.17 -13.50
CA GLY A 38 10.57 13.29 -14.96
C GLY A 38 11.11 12.11 -15.79
N SER A 39 11.68 11.07 -15.19
CA SER A 39 12.24 9.89 -15.87
C SER A 39 11.18 8.94 -16.47
N GLY A 40 9.90 9.19 -16.23
CA GLY A 40 8.81 8.37 -16.75
C GLY A 40 8.38 7.19 -15.88
N LYS A 41 8.58 7.25 -14.56
CA LYS A 41 8.17 6.23 -13.56
C LYS A 41 6.81 5.58 -13.87
N THR A 42 5.75 6.38 -13.88
CA THR A 42 4.38 5.91 -14.13
C THR A 42 4.19 5.36 -15.55
N ARG A 43 4.94 5.86 -16.54
CA ARG A 43 4.93 5.31 -17.90
C ARG A 43 5.51 3.90 -17.91
N VAL A 44 6.64 3.68 -17.27
CA VAL A 44 7.29 2.36 -17.17
C VAL A 44 6.37 1.35 -16.49
N ILE A 45 5.78 1.69 -15.32
CA ILE A 45 4.82 0.79 -14.63
C ILE A 45 3.64 0.41 -15.53
N THR A 46 3.01 1.39 -16.18
CA THR A 46 1.84 1.13 -17.03
C THR A 46 2.18 0.29 -18.25
N HIS A 47 3.32 0.55 -18.90
CA HIS A 47 3.80 -0.25 -20.04
C HIS A 47 4.20 -1.66 -19.60
N ARG A 48 4.83 -1.82 -18.42
CA ARG A 48 5.13 -3.14 -17.84
C ARG A 48 3.87 -3.96 -17.59
N ILE A 49 2.86 -3.38 -16.94
CA ILE A 49 1.58 -4.07 -16.72
C ILE A 49 0.96 -4.47 -18.05
N ALA A 50 0.91 -3.56 -19.02
CA ALA A 50 0.40 -3.85 -20.36
C ALA A 50 1.18 -4.98 -21.04
N TYR A 51 2.50 -5.00 -20.92
CA TYR A 51 3.38 -6.03 -21.47
C TYR A 51 3.12 -7.41 -20.82
N LEU A 52 3.03 -7.48 -19.49
CA LEU A 52 2.68 -8.71 -18.78
C LEU A 52 1.35 -9.30 -19.28
N LEU A 53 0.33 -8.47 -19.47
CA LEU A 53 -0.99 -8.92 -19.92
C LEU A 53 -1.03 -9.33 -21.37
N ARG A 54 -0.32 -8.61 -22.26
CA ARG A 54 -0.41 -8.83 -23.70
C ARG A 54 0.59 -9.83 -24.22
N GLU A 55 1.84 -9.75 -23.77
CA GLU A 55 2.94 -10.54 -24.32
C GLU A 55 3.25 -11.77 -23.45
N GLN A 56 3.02 -11.70 -22.13
CA GLN A 56 3.23 -12.83 -21.21
C GLN A 56 1.94 -13.55 -20.80
N SER A 57 0.79 -13.11 -21.32
CA SER A 57 -0.51 -13.73 -21.06
C SER A 57 -0.88 -13.80 -19.58
N VAL A 58 -0.38 -12.86 -18.77
CA VAL A 58 -0.74 -12.75 -17.35
C VAL A 58 -2.21 -12.38 -17.22
N PRO A 59 -3.00 -13.10 -16.41
CA PRO A 59 -4.40 -12.76 -16.20
C PRO A 59 -4.55 -11.39 -15.50
N PRO A 60 -5.41 -10.48 -16.00
CA PRO A 60 -5.55 -9.14 -15.41
C PRO A 60 -5.91 -9.14 -13.92
N TRP A 61 -6.76 -10.06 -13.49
CA TRP A 61 -7.18 -10.19 -12.09
C TRP A 61 -6.04 -10.59 -11.14
N SER A 62 -4.91 -11.09 -11.66
CA SER A 62 -3.72 -11.47 -10.89
C SER A 62 -2.74 -10.31 -10.67
N VAL A 63 -3.04 -9.12 -11.19
CA VAL A 63 -2.20 -7.94 -11.05
C VAL A 63 -2.79 -6.97 -10.03
N LEU A 64 -2.00 -6.57 -9.05
CA LEU A 64 -2.28 -5.51 -8.10
C LEU A 64 -1.33 -4.35 -8.33
N ALA A 65 -1.86 -3.17 -8.62
CA ALA A 65 -1.10 -1.93 -8.73
C ALA A 65 -1.52 -0.94 -7.64
N VAL A 66 -0.56 -0.53 -6.84
CA VAL A 66 -0.77 0.37 -5.71
C VAL A 66 -0.13 1.71 -5.99
N THR A 67 -0.88 2.78 -5.76
CA THR A 67 -0.42 4.17 -5.88
C THR A 67 -0.64 4.91 -4.56
N PHE A 68 0.02 6.05 -4.41
CA PHE A 68 -0.09 6.82 -3.17
C PHE A 68 -1.41 7.64 -3.08
N THR A 69 -1.95 8.09 -4.21
CA THR A 69 -3.15 8.92 -4.25
C THR A 69 -4.25 8.35 -5.16
N ASN A 70 -5.51 8.67 -4.84
CA ASN A 70 -6.64 8.29 -5.69
C ASN A 70 -6.55 8.92 -7.09
N LYS A 71 -5.95 10.11 -7.21
CA LYS A 71 -5.69 10.77 -8.50
C LYS A 71 -4.71 9.93 -9.34
N ALA A 72 -3.57 9.53 -8.74
CA ALA A 72 -2.58 8.69 -9.44
C ALA A 72 -3.17 7.33 -9.84
N ALA A 73 -4.00 6.71 -8.99
CA ALA A 73 -4.69 5.47 -9.32
C ALA A 73 -5.61 5.62 -10.54
N ARG A 74 -6.35 6.72 -10.63
CA ARG A 74 -7.23 7.04 -11.76
C ARG A 74 -6.41 7.28 -13.04
N GLU A 75 -5.36 8.10 -12.96
CA GLU A 75 -4.47 8.35 -14.10
C GLU A 75 -3.79 7.08 -14.61
N MET A 76 -3.37 6.20 -13.71
CA MET A 76 -2.81 4.89 -14.05
C MET A 76 -3.85 4.04 -14.79
N ARG A 77 -5.09 3.98 -14.31
CA ARG A 77 -6.19 3.25 -14.96
C ARG A 77 -6.46 3.78 -16.36
N GLU A 78 -6.59 5.11 -16.53
CA GLU A 78 -6.82 5.73 -17.84
C GLU A 78 -5.71 5.44 -18.85
N ARG A 79 -4.45 5.38 -18.39
CA ARG A 79 -3.31 5.01 -19.25
C ARG A 79 -3.38 3.54 -19.65
N LEU A 80 -3.71 2.66 -18.71
CA LEU A 80 -3.88 1.23 -19.00
C LEU A 80 -5.08 0.96 -19.92
N ASP A 81 -6.20 1.66 -19.73
CA ASP A 81 -7.35 1.58 -20.65
C ASP A 81 -6.94 1.93 -22.11
N ARG A 82 -6.07 2.91 -22.30
CA ARG A 82 -5.55 3.25 -23.64
C ARG A 82 -4.59 2.19 -24.23
N LEU A 83 -3.81 1.51 -23.37
CA LEU A 83 -2.81 0.53 -23.80
C LEU A 83 -3.41 -0.85 -24.08
N ILE A 84 -4.39 -1.28 -23.28
CA ILE A 84 -4.91 -2.66 -23.27
C ILE A 84 -6.44 -2.76 -23.34
N GLY A 85 -7.13 -1.62 -23.43
CA GLY A 85 -8.59 -1.57 -23.60
C GLY A 85 -9.34 -2.24 -22.45
N ALA A 86 -10.38 -2.99 -22.79
CA ALA A 86 -11.29 -3.62 -21.81
C ALA A 86 -10.59 -4.52 -20.77
N ARG A 87 -9.41 -5.06 -21.07
CA ARG A 87 -8.63 -5.88 -20.11
C ARG A 87 -8.23 -5.12 -18.85
N ALA A 88 -8.13 -3.77 -18.91
CA ALA A 88 -7.80 -2.95 -17.75
C ALA A 88 -8.86 -2.99 -16.63
N ARG A 89 -10.11 -3.37 -16.94
CA ARG A 89 -11.22 -3.40 -15.96
C ARG A 89 -11.03 -4.41 -14.85
N ASP A 90 -10.39 -5.54 -15.15
CA ASP A 90 -10.17 -6.63 -14.20
C ASP A 90 -8.91 -6.46 -13.35
N LEU A 91 -8.10 -5.41 -13.62
CA LEU A 91 -6.96 -5.04 -12.80
C LEU A 91 -7.42 -4.48 -11.45
N THR A 92 -6.71 -4.84 -10.40
CA THR A 92 -6.86 -4.18 -9.10
C THR A 92 -5.90 -3.01 -9.02
N ILE A 93 -6.42 -1.78 -9.13
CA ILE A 93 -5.64 -0.54 -9.03
C ILE A 93 -6.26 0.33 -7.95
N GLY A 94 -5.45 0.87 -7.03
CA GLY A 94 -5.93 1.73 -5.96
C GLY A 94 -4.83 2.16 -5.00
N THR A 95 -5.22 2.92 -3.96
CA THR A 95 -4.33 3.23 -2.84
C THR A 95 -4.30 2.08 -1.84
N PHE A 96 -3.28 2.02 -0.97
CA PHE A 96 -3.22 1.05 0.13
C PHE A 96 -4.53 1.04 0.93
N HIS A 97 -4.99 2.21 1.36
CA HIS A 97 -6.19 2.34 2.17
C HIS A 97 -7.46 1.81 1.48
N ALA A 98 -7.64 2.14 0.19
CA ALA A 98 -8.79 1.68 -0.58
C ALA A 98 -8.78 0.15 -0.78
N ILE A 99 -7.60 -0.44 -0.95
CA ILE A 99 -7.44 -1.89 -1.09
C ILE A 99 -7.71 -2.56 0.26
N CYS A 100 -7.11 -2.09 1.36
CA CYS A 100 -7.32 -2.59 2.71
C CYS A 100 -8.79 -2.50 3.13
N ALA A 101 -9.46 -1.37 2.89
CA ALA A 101 -10.89 -1.22 3.18
C ALA A 101 -11.74 -2.28 2.47
N ARG A 102 -11.45 -2.58 1.19
CA ARG A 102 -12.16 -3.65 0.44
C ARG A 102 -11.90 -5.04 1.01
N ILE A 103 -10.66 -5.32 1.42
CA ILE A 103 -10.29 -6.59 2.05
C ILE A 103 -11.04 -6.75 3.38
N LEU A 104 -10.98 -5.75 4.25
CA LEU A 104 -11.65 -5.79 5.55
C LEU A 104 -13.18 -5.92 5.43
N ARG A 105 -13.80 -5.23 4.47
CA ARG A 105 -15.24 -5.38 4.22
C ARG A 105 -15.63 -6.75 3.71
N ARG A 106 -14.73 -7.44 3.03
CA ARG A 106 -14.98 -8.77 2.51
C ARG A 106 -14.73 -9.87 3.53
N GLU A 107 -13.66 -9.76 4.32
CA GLU A 107 -13.16 -10.83 5.18
C GLU A 107 -13.48 -10.59 6.67
N GLY A 108 -13.78 -9.34 7.06
CA GLY A 108 -13.85 -8.92 8.45
C GLY A 108 -14.88 -9.68 9.28
N ASP A 109 -16.10 -9.84 8.78
CA ASP A 109 -17.17 -10.58 9.50
C ASP A 109 -16.80 -12.04 9.72
N GLN A 110 -16.25 -12.70 8.69
CA GLN A 110 -15.94 -14.13 8.75
C GLN A 110 -14.76 -14.44 9.68
N THR A 111 -13.86 -13.49 9.81
CA THR A 111 -12.65 -13.63 10.64
C THR A 111 -12.81 -13.04 12.04
N GLY A 112 -13.86 -12.28 12.29
CA GLY A 112 -14.10 -11.59 13.55
C GLY A 112 -13.18 -10.40 13.80
N ILE A 113 -12.40 -9.97 12.80
CA ILE A 113 -11.49 -8.82 12.91
C ILE A 113 -12.27 -7.52 13.06
N ILE A 114 -13.28 -7.32 12.23
CA ILE A 114 -14.17 -6.14 12.25
C ILE A 114 -15.47 -6.45 11.49
N PRO A 115 -16.63 -5.92 11.92
CA PRO A 115 -17.86 -6.00 11.12
C PRO A 115 -17.70 -5.33 9.75
N SER A 116 -18.24 -5.93 8.69
CA SER A 116 -18.06 -5.49 7.29
C SER A 116 -18.66 -4.11 6.99
N ASN A 117 -19.63 -3.67 7.79
CA ASN A 117 -20.33 -2.39 7.66
C ASN A 117 -19.70 -1.23 8.44
N PHE A 118 -18.42 -1.33 8.80
CA PHE A 118 -17.73 -0.28 9.54
C PHE A 118 -17.75 1.07 8.81
N ALA A 119 -17.81 2.17 9.59
CA ALA A 119 -17.57 3.52 9.13
C ALA A 119 -16.06 3.85 9.12
N ILE A 120 -15.65 4.74 8.25
CA ILE A 120 -14.28 5.26 8.24
C ILE A 120 -14.36 6.71 8.74
N PHE A 121 -13.75 6.99 9.89
CA PHE A 121 -13.74 8.29 10.51
C PHE A 121 -12.69 9.19 9.84
N ASP A 122 -13.11 10.41 9.49
CA ASP A 122 -12.22 11.44 8.97
C ASP A 122 -11.44 12.16 10.09
N ASP A 123 -10.63 13.16 9.74
CA ASP A 123 -9.77 13.88 10.69
C ASP A 123 -10.56 14.60 11.78
N ASP A 124 -11.75 15.11 11.47
CA ASP A 124 -12.62 15.82 12.42
C ASP A 124 -13.31 14.84 13.39
N ASP A 125 -13.80 13.72 12.87
CA ASP A 125 -14.34 12.61 13.65
C ASP A 125 -13.29 12.06 14.63
N GLN A 126 -12.07 11.80 14.13
CA GLN A 126 -10.95 11.31 14.93
C GLN A 126 -10.57 12.29 16.04
N THR A 127 -10.49 13.59 15.72
CA THR A 127 -10.17 14.64 16.70
C THR A 127 -11.24 14.72 17.80
N THR A 128 -12.49 14.61 17.43
CA THR A 128 -13.63 14.61 18.37
C THR A 128 -13.55 13.38 19.28
N LEU A 129 -13.29 12.21 18.71
CA LEU A 129 -13.19 10.96 19.45
C LEU A 129 -11.97 10.93 20.39
N ALA A 130 -10.83 11.46 19.94
CA ALA A 130 -9.64 11.57 20.77
C ALA A 130 -9.86 12.52 21.96
N LYS A 131 -10.57 13.64 21.77
CA LYS A 131 -10.98 14.52 22.84
C LYS A 131 -11.86 13.79 23.86
N GLN A 132 -12.82 13.01 23.40
CA GLN A 132 -13.67 12.20 24.25
C GLN A 132 -12.82 11.16 25.05
N ALA A 133 -11.84 10.52 24.42
CA ALA A 133 -10.96 9.56 25.07
C ALA A 133 -10.15 10.21 26.20
N VAL A 134 -9.61 11.42 25.96
CA VAL A 134 -8.87 12.19 26.99
C VAL A 134 -9.77 12.52 28.18
N LEU A 135 -10.99 13.01 27.91
CA LEU A 135 -11.95 13.36 28.96
C LEU A 135 -12.44 12.14 29.76
N ASN A 136 -12.70 11.02 29.08
CA ASN A 136 -13.13 9.78 29.76
C ASN A 136 -12.09 9.24 30.77
N LEU A 137 -10.84 9.63 30.59
CA LEU A 137 -9.73 9.27 31.48
C LEU A 137 -9.42 10.32 32.57
N ASP A 138 -10.27 11.33 32.72
CA ASP A 138 -10.09 12.47 33.63
C ASP A 138 -8.77 13.22 33.38
N LEU A 139 -8.29 13.24 32.12
CA LEU A 139 -7.09 13.94 31.73
C LEU A 139 -7.41 15.37 31.26
N ASN A 140 -6.49 16.30 31.54
CA ASN A 140 -6.62 17.68 31.10
C ASN A 140 -6.33 17.80 29.59
N ASP A 141 -7.34 18.16 28.79
CA ASP A 141 -7.24 18.26 27.33
C ASP A 141 -6.34 19.42 26.83
N LYS A 142 -6.02 20.39 27.69
CA LYS A 142 -5.04 21.44 27.39
C LYS A 142 -3.59 20.91 27.54
N GLN A 143 -3.35 20.02 28.49
CA GLN A 143 -2.06 19.38 28.69
C GLN A 143 -1.84 18.21 27.73
N TYR A 144 -2.87 17.40 27.55
CA TYR A 144 -2.86 16.23 26.65
C TYR A 144 -3.76 16.52 25.42
N GLN A 145 -3.24 17.38 24.54
CA GLN A 145 -4.01 17.85 23.41
C GLN A 145 -4.44 16.68 22.50
N PRO A 146 -5.73 16.58 22.12
CA PRO A 146 -6.25 15.47 21.31
C PRO A 146 -5.46 15.21 20.03
N ARG A 147 -5.03 16.27 19.32
CA ARG A 147 -4.20 16.13 18.11
C ARG A 147 -2.82 15.55 18.38
N ALA A 148 -2.21 15.89 19.52
CA ALA A 148 -0.92 15.31 19.90
C ALA A 148 -1.07 13.83 20.27
N MET A 149 -2.15 13.45 20.95
CA MET A 149 -2.49 12.06 21.23
C MET A 149 -2.71 11.28 19.92
N LEU A 150 -3.50 11.81 18.99
CA LEU A 150 -3.71 11.20 17.68
C LEU A 150 -2.41 11.01 16.90
N SER A 151 -1.53 12.00 16.89
CA SER A 151 -0.22 11.89 16.23
C SER A 151 0.62 10.76 16.81
N ALA A 152 0.63 10.58 18.14
CA ALA A 152 1.32 9.48 18.77
C ALA A 152 0.66 8.12 18.49
N ILE A 153 -0.66 8.05 18.47
CA ILE A 153 -1.44 6.84 18.12
C ILE A 153 -1.20 6.47 16.65
N SER A 154 -1.29 7.43 15.74
CA SER A 154 -1.03 7.23 14.32
C SER A 154 0.39 6.68 14.08
N LYS A 155 1.39 7.25 14.76
CA LYS A 155 2.76 6.73 14.71
C LYS A 155 2.82 5.28 15.15
N ALA A 156 2.17 4.92 16.28
CA ALA A 156 2.13 3.54 16.74
C ALA A 156 1.47 2.60 15.74
N LYS A 157 0.32 2.99 15.16
CA LYS A 157 -0.36 2.20 14.11
C LYS A 157 0.51 2.01 12.87
N ASN A 158 1.23 3.04 12.44
CA ASN A 158 2.16 2.97 11.32
C ASN A 158 3.41 2.11 11.60
N GLU A 159 3.72 1.84 12.87
CA GLU A 159 4.71 0.87 13.32
C GLU A 159 4.08 -0.52 13.59
N LEU A 160 2.81 -0.73 13.23
CA LEU A 160 2.02 -1.95 13.44
C LEU A 160 1.84 -2.33 14.91
N LEU A 161 1.86 -1.34 15.80
CA LEU A 161 1.61 -1.52 17.22
C LEU A 161 0.15 -1.22 17.56
N GLY A 162 -0.60 -2.25 17.94
CA GLY A 162 -1.92 -2.08 18.55
C GLY A 162 -1.82 -1.55 19.98
N PRO A 163 -2.96 -1.24 20.64
CA PRO A 163 -2.95 -0.63 21.98
C PRO A 163 -2.17 -1.44 23.04
N LEU A 164 -2.26 -2.77 23.00
CA LEU A 164 -1.58 -3.65 23.95
C LEU A 164 -0.07 -3.67 23.70
N GLN A 165 0.35 -3.87 22.46
CA GLN A 165 1.76 -3.89 22.10
C GLN A 165 2.44 -2.55 22.38
N PHE A 166 1.74 -1.43 22.12
CA PHE A 166 2.25 -0.10 22.45
C PHE A 166 2.42 0.07 23.97
N ALA A 167 1.43 -0.36 24.77
CA ALA A 167 1.51 -0.30 26.23
C ALA A 167 2.67 -1.11 26.81
N GLU A 168 2.97 -2.29 26.24
CA GLU A 168 4.12 -3.12 26.66
C GLU A 168 5.47 -2.44 26.39
N GLN A 169 5.54 -1.54 25.41
CA GLN A 169 6.74 -0.81 25.02
C GLN A 169 6.87 0.57 25.70
N ALA A 170 5.79 1.06 26.33
CA ALA A 170 5.80 2.34 27.02
C ALA A 170 6.83 2.35 28.18
N ARG A 171 7.76 3.31 28.17
CA ARG A 171 8.83 3.43 29.17
C ARG A 171 8.85 4.78 29.89
N LYS A 172 8.25 5.80 29.25
CA LYS A 172 8.15 7.14 29.80
C LYS A 172 6.73 7.41 30.24
N TYR A 173 6.57 8.26 31.24
CA TYR A 173 5.25 8.65 31.76
C TYR A 173 4.31 9.13 30.64
N TYR A 174 4.84 9.91 29.69
CA TYR A 174 4.04 10.36 28.56
C TYR A 174 3.55 9.19 27.68
N ASP A 175 4.40 8.20 27.42
CA ASP A 175 4.04 7.02 26.63
C ASP A 175 2.97 6.18 27.34
N GLU A 176 3.00 6.11 28.67
CA GLU A 176 1.95 5.45 29.48
C GLU A 176 0.60 6.17 29.35
N ILE A 177 0.61 7.50 29.35
CA ILE A 177 -0.61 8.29 29.09
C ILE A 177 -1.13 8.04 27.68
N VAL A 178 -0.25 8.10 26.67
CA VAL A 178 -0.62 7.78 25.28
C VAL A 178 -1.21 6.37 25.19
N ALA A 179 -0.64 5.38 25.85
CA ALA A 179 -1.15 4.01 25.85
C ALA A 179 -2.57 3.91 26.40
N ARG A 180 -2.85 4.64 27.50
CA ARG A 180 -4.20 4.71 28.09
C ARG A 180 -5.18 5.37 27.14
N VAL A 181 -4.79 6.51 26.54
CA VAL A 181 -5.63 7.23 25.57
C VAL A 181 -5.85 6.38 24.31
N TYR A 182 -4.83 5.70 23.82
CA TYR A 182 -4.93 4.81 22.65
C TYR A 182 -5.93 3.67 22.90
N LYS A 183 -5.85 3.02 24.07
CA LYS A 183 -6.79 1.97 24.45
C LYS A 183 -8.23 2.48 24.49
N GLU A 184 -8.46 3.65 25.09
CA GLU A 184 -9.79 4.25 25.18
C GLU A 184 -10.29 4.72 23.81
N TYR A 185 -9.44 5.36 23.00
CA TYR A 185 -9.75 5.77 21.63
C TYR A 185 -10.18 4.58 20.76
N GLN A 186 -9.45 3.46 20.84
CA GLN A 186 -9.79 2.26 20.07
C GLN A 186 -11.10 1.63 20.57
N ARG A 187 -11.36 1.67 21.88
CA ARG A 187 -12.65 1.22 22.44
C ARG A 187 -13.82 2.07 21.92
N LEU A 188 -13.63 3.38 21.83
CA LEU A 188 -14.64 4.30 21.28
C LEU A 188 -14.87 4.07 19.78
N LEU A 189 -13.82 3.84 18.99
CA LEU A 189 -13.97 3.44 17.57
C LEU A 189 -14.82 2.18 17.45
N GLN A 190 -14.52 1.14 18.23
CA GLN A 190 -15.30 -0.11 18.23
C GLN A 190 -16.76 0.10 18.61
N GLN A 191 -17.05 0.93 19.62
CA GLN A 191 -18.42 1.25 20.01
C GLN A 191 -19.21 1.96 18.90
N ASN A 192 -18.53 2.75 18.07
CA ASN A 192 -19.13 3.40 16.90
C ASN A 192 -19.12 2.54 15.64
N ASN A 193 -18.71 1.28 15.72
CA ASN A 193 -18.47 0.42 14.56
C ASN A 193 -17.64 1.16 13.48
N ALA A 194 -16.56 1.79 13.90
CA ALA A 194 -15.74 2.65 13.06
C ALA A 194 -14.25 2.27 13.14
N VAL A 195 -13.53 2.69 12.13
CA VAL A 195 -12.06 2.66 12.04
C VAL A 195 -11.55 4.02 11.60
N ASP A 196 -10.32 4.35 11.92
CA ASP A 196 -9.61 5.44 11.26
C ASP A 196 -8.80 4.93 10.04
N PHE A 197 -8.12 5.85 9.35
CA PHE A 197 -7.34 5.48 8.16
C PHE A 197 -6.18 4.54 8.49
N ASP A 198 -5.49 4.74 9.62
CA ASP A 198 -4.36 3.89 10.00
C ASP A 198 -4.82 2.47 10.40
N ASP A 199 -6.01 2.34 10.97
CA ASP A 199 -6.63 1.05 11.25
C ASP A 199 -6.82 0.19 10.00
N LEU A 200 -7.11 0.79 8.85
CA LEU A 200 -7.28 0.03 7.61
C LEU A 200 -6.04 -0.80 7.29
N ILE A 201 -4.86 -0.22 7.47
CA ILE A 201 -3.58 -0.91 7.24
C ILE A 201 -3.29 -1.90 8.37
N LEU A 202 -3.37 -1.43 9.63
CA LEU A 202 -3.07 -2.24 10.82
C LEU A 202 -3.98 -3.48 10.91
N LEU A 203 -5.28 -3.32 10.70
CA LEU A 203 -6.23 -4.44 10.78
C LEU A 203 -6.08 -5.40 9.60
N THR A 204 -5.73 -4.93 8.40
CA THR A 204 -5.42 -5.83 7.28
C THR A 204 -4.16 -6.64 7.56
N TYR A 205 -3.11 -6.01 8.11
CA TYR A 205 -1.91 -6.72 8.54
C TYR A 205 -2.23 -7.77 9.61
N THR A 206 -3.01 -7.39 10.62
CA THR A 206 -3.45 -8.28 11.71
C THR A 206 -4.25 -9.46 11.17
N LEU A 207 -5.20 -9.19 10.25
CA LEU A 207 -5.99 -10.21 9.57
C LEU A 207 -5.10 -11.26 8.89
N TRP A 208 -4.15 -10.83 8.09
CA TRP A 208 -3.28 -11.74 7.37
C TRP A 208 -2.28 -12.50 8.27
N ARG A 209 -1.92 -11.91 9.43
CA ARG A 209 -1.08 -12.59 10.43
C ARG A 209 -1.85 -13.61 11.25
N GLN A 210 -3.12 -13.37 11.53
CA GLN A 210 -3.96 -14.26 12.35
C GLN A 210 -4.70 -15.32 11.51
N HIS A 211 -4.89 -15.06 10.21
CA HIS A 211 -5.59 -15.93 9.27
C HIS A 211 -4.72 -16.23 8.05
N PRO A 212 -3.74 -17.16 8.15
CA PRO A 212 -2.84 -17.52 7.05
C PRO A 212 -3.59 -18.02 5.81
N ASP A 213 -4.73 -18.68 5.97
CA ASP A 213 -5.61 -19.12 4.89
C ASP A 213 -6.18 -17.96 4.07
N VAL A 214 -6.48 -16.84 4.73
CA VAL A 214 -6.89 -15.61 4.05
C VAL A 214 -5.72 -15.02 3.27
N LEU A 215 -4.53 -14.93 3.89
CA LEU A 215 -3.31 -14.45 3.21
C LEU A 215 -3.03 -15.28 1.95
N GLU A 216 -3.06 -16.60 2.05
CA GLU A 216 -2.82 -17.52 0.93
C GLU A 216 -3.78 -17.25 -0.25
N ARG A 217 -5.07 -17.03 0.01
CA ARG A 217 -6.05 -16.66 -1.03
C ARG A 217 -5.67 -15.36 -1.75
N TYR A 218 -5.19 -14.35 -1.03
CA TYR A 218 -4.77 -13.08 -1.61
C TYR A 218 -3.44 -13.19 -2.35
N GLN A 219 -2.50 -14.02 -1.88
CA GLN A 219 -1.26 -14.34 -2.59
C GLN A 219 -1.55 -15.09 -3.91
N ALA A 220 -2.43 -16.10 -3.88
CA ALA A 220 -2.86 -16.81 -5.07
C ALA A 220 -3.56 -15.89 -6.09
N ARG A 221 -4.31 -14.91 -5.60
CA ARG A 221 -4.97 -13.91 -6.43
C ARG A 221 -3.97 -12.91 -7.02
N TYR A 222 -3.16 -12.26 -6.20
CA TYR A 222 -2.27 -11.17 -6.60
C TYR A 222 -0.85 -11.67 -6.82
N ARG A 223 -0.62 -12.27 -7.98
CA ARG A 223 0.67 -12.85 -8.34
C ARG A 223 1.71 -11.82 -8.76
N PHE A 224 1.28 -10.64 -9.23
CA PHE A 224 2.14 -9.54 -9.67
C PHE A 224 1.76 -8.27 -8.93
N LEU A 225 2.69 -7.76 -8.13
CA LEU A 225 2.52 -6.54 -7.34
C LEU A 225 3.32 -5.41 -7.97
N HIS A 226 2.69 -4.25 -8.13
CA HIS A 226 3.35 -3.04 -8.65
C HIS A 226 3.09 -1.90 -7.68
N ILE A 227 4.13 -1.31 -7.12
CA ILE A 227 4.03 -0.23 -6.13
C ILE A 227 4.69 1.01 -6.72
N ASP A 228 3.90 2.04 -6.96
CA ASP A 228 4.37 3.36 -7.42
C ASP A 228 4.69 4.26 -6.23
N GLU A 229 5.61 5.22 -6.40
CA GLU A 229 6.08 6.14 -5.37
C GLU A 229 6.49 5.43 -4.07
N PHE A 230 7.30 4.38 -4.21
CA PHE A 230 7.67 3.50 -3.10
C PHE A 230 8.41 4.21 -1.97
N GLN A 231 9.13 5.31 -2.26
CA GLN A 231 9.78 6.15 -1.26
C GLN A 231 8.80 6.80 -0.28
N ASP A 232 7.52 6.92 -0.64
CA ASP A 232 6.48 7.52 0.20
C ASP A 232 5.77 6.50 1.10
N THR A 233 6.13 5.22 1.01
CA THR A 233 5.54 4.15 1.83
C THR A 233 6.04 4.22 3.28
N ASN A 234 5.13 3.97 4.23
CA ASN A 234 5.50 3.76 5.63
C ASN A 234 5.78 2.28 5.94
N ILE A 235 6.26 2.00 7.14
CA ILE A 235 6.61 0.64 7.58
C ILE A 235 5.43 -0.32 7.48
N ALA A 236 4.22 0.10 7.89
CA ALA A 236 3.03 -0.75 7.84
C ALA A 236 2.66 -1.15 6.40
N GLN A 237 2.70 -0.20 5.47
CA GLN A 237 2.47 -0.44 4.04
C GLN A 237 3.54 -1.36 3.45
N TYR A 238 4.81 -1.12 3.79
CA TYR A 238 5.91 -2.00 3.40
C TYR A 238 5.67 -3.44 3.85
N LYS A 239 5.32 -3.65 5.12
CA LYS A 239 5.07 -4.99 5.67
C LYS A 239 3.89 -5.69 5.01
N LEU A 240 2.84 -4.97 4.60
CA LEU A 240 1.75 -5.54 3.79
C LEU A 240 2.25 -6.05 2.43
N VAL A 241 3.07 -5.25 1.73
CA VAL A 241 3.68 -5.66 0.45
C VAL A 241 4.53 -6.91 0.64
N MET A 242 5.31 -6.97 1.75
CA MET A 242 6.14 -8.13 2.05
C MET A 242 5.31 -9.38 2.34
N LEU A 243 4.20 -9.29 3.08
CA LEU A 243 3.32 -10.42 3.32
C LEU A 243 2.71 -10.97 2.03
N LEU A 244 2.29 -10.11 1.11
CA LEU A 244 1.76 -10.56 -0.18
C LEU A 244 2.86 -11.11 -1.11
N GLY A 245 3.96 -10.40 -1.25
CA GLY A 245 4.99 -10.69 -2.25
C GLY A 245 5.98 -11.75 -1.82
N LYS A 246 6.60 -11.59 -0.65
CA LYS A 246 7.56 -12.53 -0.07
C LYS A 246 6.85 -13.66 0.68
N GLY A 247 5.80 -13.30 1.40
CA GLY A 247 5.06 -14.22 2.25
C GLY A 247 5.75 -14.52 3.58
N THR A 248 5.37 -15.64 4.15
CA THR A 248 5.96 -16.21 5.38
C THR A 248 6.55 -17.59 5.04
N ALA A 249 7.17 -18.23 6.02
CA ALA A 249 7.64 -19.63 5.86
C ALA A 249 6.46 -20.59 5.61
N GLU A 250 5.29 -20.31 6.19
CA GLU A 250 4.07 -21.13 6.09
C GLU A 250 3.29 -20.83 4.80
N THR A 251 3.29 -19.57 4.37
CA THR A 251 2.57 -19.08 3.18
C THR A 251 3.54 -18.29 2.29
N PRO A 252 4.39 -18.95 1.49
CA PRO A 252 5.34 -18.28 0.60
C PRO A 252 4.61 -17.53 -0.52
N GLY A 253 5.03 -16.29 -0.78
CA GLY A 253 4.51 -15.48 -1.87
C GLY A 253 5.20 -15.78 -3.22
N HIS A 254 4.67 -15.17 -4.29
CA HIS A 254 5.18 -15.37 -5.66
C HIS A 254 6.47 -14.58 -5.96
N ARG A 255 6.86 -13.63 -5.12
CA ARG A 255 8.04 -12.76 -5.26
C ARG A 255 8.05 -11.82 -6.49
N ASN A 256 6.97 -11.77 -7.26
CA ASN A 256 6.83 -10.86 -8.40
C ASN A 256 6.43 -9.47 -7.90
N VAL A 257 7.35 -8.78 -7.25
CA VAL A 257 7.15 -7.46 -6.65
C VAL A 257 7.99 -6.45 -7.42
N CYS A 258 7.32 -5.53 -8.10
CA CYS A 258 7.93 -4.40 -8.78
C CYS A 258 7.66 -3.13 -7.97
N VAL A 259 8.71 -2.50 -7.46
CA VAL A 259 8.63 -1.22 -6.78
C VAL A 259 9.32 -0.14 -7.59
N VAL A 260 8.71 1.03 -7.66
CA VAL A 260 9.26 2.20 -8.35
C VAL A 260 9.32 3.35 -7.38
N GLY A 261 10.49 3.92 -7.21
CA GLY A 261 10.73 5.01 -6.27
C GLY A 261 11.82 5.97 -6.73
N ASP A 262 11.94 7.03 -6.00
CA ASP A 262 12.93 8.08 -6.18
C ASP A 262 13.62 8.33 -4.84
N GLU A 263 14.93 8.09 -4.78
CA GLU A 263 15.70 8.26 -3.55
C GLU A 263 15.75 9.72 -3.08
N ASP A 264 15.64 10.66 -4.02
CA ASP A 264 15.77 12.10 -3.76
C ASP A 264 14.45 12.78 -3.38
N GLN A 265 13.29 12.10 -3.53
CA GLN A 265 11.96 12.71 -3.41
C GLN A 265 11.13 12.27 -2.18
N GLY A 266 11.68 11.69 -1.16
CA GLY A 266 10.94 11.31 0.08
C GLY A 266 10.33 12.51 0.81
N ILE A 267 9.29 13.15 0.25
CA ILE A 267 8.64 14.38 0.78
C ILE A 267 7.61 14.13 1.88
N TYR A 268 7.18 12.88 2.09
CA TYR A 268 6.14 12.51 3.06
C TYR A 268 6.70 11.94 4.37
N SER A 269 7.91 12.32 4.77
CA SER A 269 8.52 11.90 6.04
C SER A 269 7.62 12.20 7.27
N TRP A 270 6.84 13.27 7.21
CA TRP A 270 5.87 13.64 8.26
C TRP A 270 4.67 12.67 8.39
N ARG A 271 4.39 11.85 7.36
CA ARG A 271 3.41 10.74 7.40
C ARG A 271 4.07 9.39 7.69
N GLY A 272 5.32 9.38 8.16
CA GLY A 272 6.05 8.14 8.45
C GLY A 272 6.63 7.46 7.21
N ALA A 273 6.69 8.15 6.05
CA ALA A 273 7.43 7.67 4.89
C ALA A 273 8.90 7.44 5.26
N ASP A 274 9.43 6.31 4.87
CA ASP A 274 10.78 5.90 5.26
C ASP A 274 11.58 5.49 4.03
N VAL A 275 12.51 6.34 3.61
CA VAL A 275 13.42 6.07 2.49
C VAL A 275 14.23 4.78 2.73
N ARG A 276 14.39 4.37 4.00
CA ARG A 276 15.01 3.08 4.34
C ARG A 276 14.26 1.88 3.77
N ASN A 277 12.97 2.03 3.39
CA ASN A 277 12.20 0.96 2.76
C ASN A 277 12.83 0.47 1.45
N ILE A 278 13.55 1.33 0.72
CA ILE A 278 14.30 0.95 -0.49
C ILE A 278 15.44 0.00 -0.09
N LEU A 279 16.22 0.35 0.94
CA LEU A 279 17.31 -0.49 1.45
C LEU A 279 16.78 -1.80 2.07
N GLU A 280 15.65 -1.74 2.77
CA GLU A 280 14.98 -2.92 3.32
C GLU A 280 14.50 -3.85 2.19
N PHE A 281 14.02 -3.29 1.07
CA PHE A 281 13.61 -4.08 -0.09
C PHE A 281 14.78 -4.88 -0.68
N GLU A 282 15.94 -4.27 -0.86
CA GLU A 282 17.14 -4.97 -1.35
C GLU A 282 17.61 -6.06 -0.35
N ARG A 283 17.46 -5.79 0.95
CA ARG A 283 17.78 -6.79 1.98
C ARG A 283 16.77 -7.95 1.99
N ASP A 284 15.49 -7.66 1.80
CA ASP A 284 14.42 -8.68 1.77
C ASP A 284 14.43 -9.48 0.47
N PHE A 285 14.93 -8.88 -0.63
CA PHE A 285 15.08 -9.48 -1.95
C PHE A 285 16.51 -9.26 -2.49
N PRO A 286 17.51 -10.01 -1.97
CA PRO A 286 18.91 -9.82 -2.38
C PRO A 286 19.18 -10.20 -3.85
N ASP A 287 18.25 -10.91 -4.49
CA ASP A 287 18.23 -11.26 -5.90
C ASP A 287 17.40 -10.29 -6.76
N ALA A 288 16.93 -9.15 -6.19
CA ALA A 288 16.17 -8.19 -6.95
C ALA A 288 16.98 -7.60 -8.11
N ARG A 289 16.34 -7.49 -9.27
CA ARG A 289 16.91 -6.70 -10.37
C ARG A 289 16.72 -5.22 -10.05
N VAL A 290 17.81 -4.48 -10.02
CA VAL A 290 17.81 -3.01 -9.86
C VAL A 290 18.01 -2.35 -11.22
N ILE A 291 17.13 -1.43 -11.60
CA ILE A 291 17.20 -0.67 -12.85
C ILE A 291 17.13 0.83 -12.55
N LEU A 292 18.10 1.58 -13.06
CA LEU A 292 18.19 3.03 -12.90
C LEU A 292 17.61 3.76 -14.13
N LEU A 293 16.68 4.70 -13.91
CA LEU A 293 16.12 5.54 -14.96
C LEU A 293 16.65 6.97 -14.81
N GLU A 294 17.82 7.24 -15.38
CA GLU A 294 18.54 8.51 -15.21
C GLU A 294 18.09 9.64 -16.16
N GLN A 295 17.44 9.30 -17.28
CA GLN A 295 17.11 10.27 -18.32
C GLN A 295 15.84 11.06 -18.00
N ASN A 296 15.99 12.38 -17.83
CA ASN A 296 14.86 13.29 -17.57
C ASN A 296 14.23 13.75 -18.90
N TYR A 297 12.93 13.54 -19.06
CA TYR A 297 12.14 13.92 -20.24
C TYR A 297 11.24 15.15 -20.00
N ARG A 298 11.33 15.79 -18.85
CA ARG A 298 10.43 16.88 -18.43
C ARG A 298 11.06 18.28 -18.50
N SER A 299 12.37 18.39 -18.79
CA SER A 299 13.08 19.66 -18.95
C SER A 299 13.01 20.20 -20.35
#